data_25d9fe18014993d2702284aedfc861e8
#
_entry.id   25d9fe18014993d2702284aedfc861e8
#
_cell.length_a   1.000
_cell.length_b   1.000
_cell.length_c   1.000
_cell.angle_alpha   90.00
_cell.angle_beta   90.00
_cell.angle_gamma   90.00
#
_symmetry.space_group_name_H-M   'P 1'
#
loop_
_entity.id
_entity.type
_entity.pdbx_description
1 polymer ?
#
loop_
_entity_poly.entity_id
_entity_poly.type
_entity_poly.pdbx_seq_one_letter_code
_entity_poly.pdbx_strand_id
1 'polypeptide(L)'
;MIYNQKIIVVLPAYNASKTLEQTYNEIPFDIVDDVVLVDDNSLDNTSEVANSLGIKHIIKHDENKGYGGNQKTCYNKALELNADIVIMLHPDYQYTPKLIHSMSYTIANGLYDVVIASRILGKGALKGGMPLYKYIANRFLTLTQNMLMNQKLSEYHTGYRAFSKKV
;
A
#
# COMPACT_ATOMS: atom_id res chain seq x y z
N MET A 1 -12.17 11.09 -6.57
CA MET A 1 -11.65 12.35 -5.97
C MET A 1 -12.35 12.71 -4.68
N ILE A 2 -11.59 13.18 -3.67
CA ILE A 2 -12.14 13.77 -2.44
C ILE A 2 -11.70 15.24 -2.41
N TYR A 3 -12.64 16.19 -2.28
CA TYR A 3 -12.36 17.65 -2.21
C TYR A 3 -11.45 18.16 -3.35
N ASN A 4 -11.66 17.69 -4.57
CA ASN A 4 -10.84 17.96 -5.76
C ASN A 4 -9.37 17.47 -5.65
N GLN A 5 -9.06 16.58 -4.70
CA GLN A 5 -7.75 15.95 -4.59
C GLN A 5 -7.76 14.61 -5.31
N LYS A 6 -6.77 14.39 -6.18
CA LYS A 6 -6.60 13.16 -6.95
C LYS A 6 -5.97 12.07 -6.08
N ILE A 7 -6.67 10.93 -5.98
CA ILE A 7 -6.25 9.78 -5.18
C ILE A 7 -5.79 8.66 -6.11
N ILE A 8 -4.54 8.22 -5.93
CA ILE A 8 -3.97 7.11 -6.68
C ILE A 8 -3.59 5.99 -5.72
N VAL A 9 -4.06 4.78 -6.01
CA VAL A 9 -3.62 3.55 -5.33
C VAL A 9 -2.46 2.95 -6.11
N VAL A 10 -1.35 2.64 -5.43
CA VAL A 10 -0.20 1.97 -6.03
C VAL A 10 -0.08 0.56 -5.47
N LEU A 11 0.12 -0.40 -6.39
CA LEU A 11 0.19 -1.82 -6.11
C LEU A 11 1.60 -2.33 -6.48
N PRO A 12 2.55 -2.34 -5.54
CA PRO A 12 3.84 -3.01 -5.77
C PRO A 12 3.61 -4.52 -5.78
N ALA A 13 3.76 -5.15 -6.95
CA ALA A 13 3.44 -6.55 -7.19
C ALA A 13 4.70 -7.39 -7.43
N TYR A 14 4.71 -8.60 -6.86
CA TYR A 14 5.64 -9.67 -7.18
C TYR A 14 4.97 -11.02 -6.91
N ASN A 15 4.74 -11.81 -7.96
CA ASN A 15 4.04 -13.11 -7.90
C ASN A 15 2.66 -13.01 -7.19
N ALA A 16 1.83 -12.05 -7.62
CA ALA A 16 0.56 -11.72 -7.00
C ALA A 16 -0.68 -12.17 -7.80
N SER A 17 -0.52 -12.98 -8.86
CA SER A 17 -1.60 -13.36 -9.77
C SER A 17 -2.84 -13.94 -9.08
N LYS A 18 -2.65 -14.64 -7.94
CA LYS A 18 -3.74 -15.32 -7.20
C LYS A 18 -4.60 -14.37 -6.36
N THR A 19 -4.09 -13.21 -5.98
CA THR A 19 -4.71 -12.31 -5.00
C THR A 19 -5.00 -10.92 -5.57
N LEU A 20 -4.40 -10.58 -6.71
CA LEU A 20 -4.54 -9.27 -7.35
C LEU A 20 -6.00 -8.94 -7.68
N GLU A 21 -6.74 -9.89 -8.27
CA GLU A 21 -8.15 -9.68 -8.65
C GLU A 21 -9.00 -9.33 -7.43
N GLN A 22 -8.86 -10.10 -6.34
CA GLN A 22 -9.59 -9.85 -5.11
C GLN A 22 -9.23 -8.47 -4.53
N THR A 23 -7.94 -8.13 -4.49
CA THR A 23 -7.48 -6.84 -3.99
C THR A 23 -8.06 -5.69 -4.83
N TYR A 24 -8.00 -5.80 -6.15
CA TYR A 24 -8.45 -4.78 -7.09
C TYR A 24 -9.96 -4.53 -6.99
N ASN A 25 -10.76 -5.60 -6.95
CA ASN A 25 -12.22 -5.50 -6.90
C ASN A 25 -12.75 -4.87 -5.60
N GLU A 26 -11.97 -4.85 -4.53
CA GLU A 26 -12.34 -4.20 -3.26
C GLU A 26 -11.84 -2.73 -3.17
N ILE A 27 -11.12 -2.23 -4.17
CA ILE A 27 -10.71 -0.82 -4.20
C ILE A 27 -11.96 0.07 -4.38
N PRO A 28 -12.13 1.10 -3.54
CA PRO A 28 -13.30 1.98 -3.61
C PRO A 28 -13.14 3.00 -4.76
N PHE A 29 -13.57 2.62 -5.97
CA PHE A 29 -13.51 3.45 -7.17
C PHE A 29 -14.44 4.66 -7.17
N ASP A 30 -15.28 4.80 -6.16
CA ASP A 30 -16.06 6.02 -5.91
C ASP A 30 -15.17 7.22 -5.50
N ILE A 31 -14.02 6.94 -4.87
CA ILE A 31 -13.05 7.97 -4.45
C ILE A 31 -11.67 7.84 -5.10
N VAL A 32 -11.27 6.63 -5.52
CA VAL A 32 -9.97 6.38 -6.17
C VAL A 32 -10.07 6.73 -7.65
N ASP A 33 -9.14 7.56 -8.13
CA ASP A 33 -9.15 8.07 -9.51
C ASP A 33 -8.37 7.17 -10.45
N ASP A 34 -7.22 6.66 -10.01
CA ASP A 34 -6.36 5.78 -10.80
C ASP A 34 -5.72 4.70 -9.92
N VAL A 35 -5.36 3.59 -10.57
CA VAL A 35 -4.55 2.52 -9.98
C VAL A 35 -3.30 2.32 -10.81
N VAL A 36 -2.14 2.27 -10.14
CA VAL A 36 -0.84 1.96 -10.74
C VAL A 36 -0.38 0.61 -10.21
N LEU A 37 -0.07 -0.32 -11.09
CA LEU A 37 0.57 -1.57 -10.73
C LEU A 37 2.01 -1.58 -11.24
N VAL A 38 2.95 -1.93 -10.37
CA VAL A 38 4.34 -2.14 -10.74
C VAL A 38 4.72 -3.58 -10.46
N ASP A 39 4.93 -4.34 -11.53
CA ASP A 39 5.33 -5.75 -11.48
C ASP A 39 6.86 -5.84 -11.42
N ASP A 40 7.39 -6.30 -10.32
CA ASP A 40 8.83 -6.41 -10.08
C ASP A 40 9.43 -7.70 -10.68
N ASN A 41 9.15 -7.90 -11.99
CA ASN A 41 9.60 -9.06 -12.75
C ASN A 41 9.05 -10.38 -12.19
N SER A 42 7.71 -10.47 -12.04
CA SER A 42 7.03 -11.68 -11.62
C SER A 42 7.29 -12.85 -12.56
N LEU A 43 7.34 -14.06 -11.99
CA LEU A 43 7.45 -15.32 -12.73
C LEU A 43 6.08 -15.94 -13.04
N ASP A 44 5.03 -15.42 -12.45
CA ASP A 44 3.63 -15.81 -12.66
C ASP A 44 2.89 -14.84 -13.60
N ASN A 45 1.60 -15.05 -13.79
CA ASN A 45 0.76 -14.26 -14.69
C ASN A 45 0.28 -12.94 -14.07
N THR A 46 1.05 -12.32 -13.16
CA THR A 46 0.64 -11.08 -12.46
C THR A 46 0.30 -9.95 -13.45
N SER A 47 1.16 -9.70 -14.44
CA SER A 47 0.93 -8.65 -15.44
C SER A 47 -0.26 -8.94 -16.36
N GLU A 48 -0.48 -10.20 -16.74
CA GLU A 48 -1.62 -10.62 -17.56
C GLU A 48 -2.94 -10.43 -16.80
N VAL A 49 -2.99 -10.82 -15.52
CA VAL A 49 -4.15 -10.57 -14.66
C VAL A 49 -4.41 -9.09 -14.52
N ALA A 50 -3.37 -8.26 -14.32
CA ALA A 50 -3.53 -6.81 -14.24
C ALA A 50 -4.15 -6.22 -15.52
N ASN A 51 -3.70 -6.69 -16.69
CA ASN A 51 -4.27 -6.28 -17.98
C ASN A 51 -5.73 -6.69 -18.12
N SER A 52 -6.08 -7.93 -17.74
CA SER A 52 -7.47 -8.43 -17.81
C SER A 52 -8.43 -7.67 -16.90
N LEU A 53 -7.95 -7.13 -15.78
CA LEU A 53 -8.70 -6.28 -14.84
C LEU A 53 -8.89 -4.85 -15.37
N GLY A 54 -8.25 -4.48 -16.48
CA GLY A 54 -8.33 -3.14 -17.05
C GLY A 54 -7.53 -2.09 -16.30
N ILE A 55 -6.49 -2.48 -15.54
CA ILE A 55 -5.58 -1.54 -14.90
C ILE A 55 -4.83 -0.76 -16.00
N LYS A 56 -5.00 0.57 -16.02
CA LYS A 56 -4.47 1.43 -17.09
C LYS A 56 -2.97 1.66 -17.01
N HIS A 57 -2.43 1.68 -15.80
CA HIS A 57 -1.03 2.01 -15.56
C HIS A 57 -0.31 0.79 -15.00
N ILE A 58 0.25 0.00 -15.91
CA ILE A 58 1.04 -1.19 -15.58
C ILE A 58 2.48 -0.93 -16.00
N ILE A 59 3.41 -1.12 -15.09
CA ILE A 59 4.85 -1.07 -15.33
C ILE A 59 5.41 -2.43 -14.95
N LYS A 60 6.18 -3.06 -15.86
CA LYS A 60 6.91 -4.28 -15.56
C LYS A 60 8.41 -3.96 -15.59
N HIS A 61 9.12 -4.34 -14.54
CA HIS A 61 10.58 -4.24 -14.51
C HIS A 61 11.22 -5.37 -15.33
N ASP A 62 12.33 -5.07 -16.00
CA ASP A 62 13.11 -6.06 -16.75
C ASP A 62 13.85 -7.03 -15.80
N GLU A 63 14.14 -6.58 -14.58
CA GLU A 63 14.76 -7.35 -13.50
C GLU A 63 14.08 -7.03 -12.16
N ASN A 64 14.19 -7.96 -11.21
CA ASN A 64 13.68 -7.75 -9.86
C ASN A 64 14.53 -6.71 -9.12
N LYS A 65 13.96 -5.53 -8.84
CA LYS A 65 14.61 -4.41 -8.13
C LYS A 65 14.44 -4.47 -6.62
N GLY A 66 13.71 -5.48 -6.15
CA GLY A 66 13.36 -5.65 -4.77
C GLY A 66 12.31 -4.65 -4.27
N TYR A 67 11.85 -4.88 -3.05
CA TYR A 67 10.73 -4.14 -2.45
C TYR A 67 10.88 -2.61 -2.52
N GLY A 68 12.04 -2.09 -2.13
CA GLY A 68 12.29 -0.65 -2.14
C GLY A 68 12.36 -0.05 -3.54
N GLY A 69 12.94 -0.77 -4.50
CA GLY A 69 13.00 -0.35 -5.91
C GLY A 69 11.61 -0.28 -6.52
N ASN A 70 10.79 -1.30 -6.27
CA ASN A 70 9.41 -1.35 -6.73
C ASN A 70 8.58 -0.20 -6.16
N GLN A 71 8.67 0.07 -4.85
CA GLN A 71 7.98 1.19 -4.22
C GLN A 71 8.35 2.55 -4.85
N LYS A 72 9.64 2.79 -5.10
CA LYS A 72 10.09 4.04 -5.73
C LYS A 72 9.46 4.22 -7.11
N THR A 73 9.41 3.16 -7.91
CA THR A 73 8.74 3.20 -9.22
C THR A 73 7.24 3.51 -9.07
N CYS A 74 6.56 2.88 -8.08
CA CYS A 74 5.16 3.14 -7.76
C CYS A 74 4.91 4.61 -7.44
N TYR A 75 5.67 5.19 -6.51
CA TYR A 75 5.49 6.57 -6.08
C TYR A 75 5.81 7.56 -7.20
N ASN A 76 6.91 7.36 -7.93
CA ASN A 76 7.27 8.21 -9.06
C ASN A 76 6.15 8.25 -10.09
N LYS A 77 5.58 7.08 -10.43
CA LYS A 77 4.47 7.01 -11.39
C LYS A 77 3.21 7.71 -10.89
N ALA A 78 2.89 7.59 -9.62
CA ALA A 78 1.74 8.31 -9.04
C ALA A 78 1.95 9.82 -9.08
N LEU A 79 3.15 10.32 -8.80
CA LEU A 79 3.49 11.75 -8.88
C LEU A 79 3.45 12.27 -10.33
N GLU A 80 3.96 11.50 -11.31
CA GLU A 80 3.82 11.82 -12.75
C GLU A 80 2.35 11.97 -13.17
N LEU A 81 1.46 11.19 -12.56
CA LEU A 81 0.02 11.26 -12.80
C LEU A 81 -0.67 12.36 -11.99
N ASN A 82 0.10 13.24 -11.33
CA ASN A 82 -0.38 14.34 -10.50
C ASN A 82 -1.26 13.89 -9.32
N ALA A 83 -0.87 12.82 -8.64
CA ALA A 83 -1.54 12.41 -7.40
C ALA A 83 -1.41 13.50 -6.32
N ASP A 84 -2.51 13.79 -5.62
CA ASP A 84 -2.50 14.59 -4.39
C ASP A 84 -2.37 13.70 -3.17
N ILE A 85 -2.93 12.48 -3.25
CA ILE A 85 -2.86 11.45 -2.22
C ILE A 85 -2.44 10.14 -2.89
N VAL A 86 -1.40 9.51 -2.35
CA VAL A 86 -0.92 8.20 -2.82
C VAL A 86 -1.12 7.17 -1.71
N ILE A 87 -1.77 6.07 -2.06
CA ILE A 87 -2.01 4.96 -1.14
C ILE A 87 -1.27 3.72 -1.64
N MET A 88 -0.31 3.26 -0.88
CA MET A 88 0.39 2.01 -1.15
C MET A 88 -0.37 0.84 -0.53
N LEU A 89 -0.82 -0.08 -1.36
CA LEU A 89 -1.52 -1.30 -0.98
C LEU A 89 -0.85 -2.51 -1.64
N HIS A 90 -0.48 -3.52 -0.85
CA HIS A 90 0.08 -4.75 -1.42
C HIS A 90 -1.02 -5.65 -1.99
N PRO A 91 -0.84 -6.18 -3.23
CA PRO A 91 -1.85 -7.03 -3.85
C PRO A 91 -1.84 -8.48 -3.35
N ASP A 92 -1.13 -8.79 -2.26
CA ASP A 92 -1.08 -10.09 -1.59
C ASP A 92 -2.26 -10.35 -0.63
N TYR A 93 -3.19 -9.41 -0.57
CA TYR A 93 -4.40 -9.43 0.26
C TYR A 93 -4.14 -9.58 1.78
N GLN A 94 -2.93 -9.25 2.26
CA GLN A 94 -2.64 -9.18 3.69
C GLN A 94 -3.30 -7.96 4.37
N TYR A 95 -3.75 -7.00 3.57
CA TYR A 95 -4.41 -5.77 4.00
C TYR A 95 -5.72 -5.60 3.25
N THR A 96 -6.79 -5.26 3.98
CA THR A 96 -8.08 -4.99 3.34
C THR A 96 -8.09 -3.63 2.65
N PRO A 97 -8.50 -3.54 1.37
CA PRO A 97 -8.68 -2.26 0.68
C PRO A 97 -9.73 -1.34 1.34
N LYS A 98 -10.60 -1.88 2.18
CA LYS A 98 -11.69 -1.13 2.85
C LYS A 98 -11.21 0.05 3.72
N LEU A 99 -9.94 0.06 4.13
CA LEU A 99 -9.36 1.18 4.89
C LEU A 99 -9.00 2.39 4.01
N ILE A 100 -9.00 2.24 2.68
CA ILE A 100 -8.67 3.33 1.74
C ILE A 100 -9.54 4.56 2.03
N HIS A 101 -10.83 4.40 2.26
CA HIS A 101 -11.72 5.52 2.60
C HIS A 101 -11.21 6.31 3.82
N SER A 102 -11.02 5.63 4.94
CA SER A 102 -10.59 6.29 6.18
C SER A 102 -9.24 6.98 6.04
N MET A 103 -8.28 6.32 5.36
CA MET A 103 -6.94 6.87 5.13
C MET A 103 -6.99 8.11 4.23
N SER A 104 -7.76 8.03 3.13
CA SER A 104 -7.93 9.13 2.18
C SER A 104 -8.60 10.33 2.81
N TYR A 105 -9.70 10.15 3.54
CA TYR A 105 -10.39 11.26 4.20
C TYR A 105 -9.55 11.92 5.28
N THR A 106 -8.74 11.15 6.01
CA THR A 106 -7.84 11.68 7.04
C THR A 106 -6.81 12.65 6.44
N ILE A 107 -6.24 12.30 5.27
CA ILE A 107 -5.29 13.15 4.54
C ILE A 107 -6.02 14.31 3.85
N ALA A 108 -7.12 14.04 3.15
CA ALA A 108 -7.86 15.03 2.39
C ALA A 108 -8.40 16.19 3.26
N ASN A 109 -8.75 15.92 4.51
CA ASN A 109 -9.13 16.92 5.49
C ASN A 109 -7.93 17.68 6.09
N GLY A 110 -6.69 17.38 5.70
CA GLY A 110 -5.49 18.04 6.21
C GLY A 110 -5.15 17.73 7.67
N LEU A 111 -5.69 16.64 8.22
CA LEU A 111 -5.41 16.25 9.61
C LEU A 111 -4.00 15.67 9.76
N TYR A 112 -3.56 14.89 8.77
CA TYR A 112 -2.24 14.27 8.72
C TYR A 112 -1.74 14.19 7.28
N ASP A 113 -0.42 14.27 7.10
CA ASP A 113 0.22 14.07 5.80
C ASP A 113 0.63 12.60 5.57
N VAL A 114 0.70 11.80 6.64
CA VAL A 114 1.00 10.36 6.58
C VAL A 114 0.02 9.59 7.44
N VAL A 115 -0.59 8.55 6.86
CA VAL A 115 -1.46 7.60 7.57
C VAL A 115 -0.95 6.19 7.37
N ILE A 116 -0.82 5.45 8.46
CA ILE A 116 -0.32 4.07 8.49
C ILE A 116 -1.43 3.14 8.97
N ALA A 117 -1.75 2.11 8.20
CA ALA A 117 -2.66 1.05 8.64
C ALA A 117 -1.90 -0.05 9.37
N SER A 118 -2.17 -0.21 10.66
CA SER A 118 -1.49 -1.19 11.50
C SER A 118 -2.31 -2.47 11.68
N ARG A 119 -1.73 -3.62 11.36
CA ARG A 119 -2.30 -4.94 11.67
C ARG A 119 -2.20 -5.27 13.16
N ILE A 120 -1.23 -4.67 13.84
CA ILE A 120 -0.96 -4.91 15.26
C ILE A 120 -2.01 -4.25 16.15
N LEU A 121 -2.40 -3.01 15.84
CA LEU A 121 -3.36 -2.24 16.62
C LEU A 121 -4.73 -2.95 16.72
N GLY A 122 -5.20 -3.53 15.63
CA GLY A 122 -6.49 -4.22 15.56
C GLY A 122 -6.48 -5.66 16.10
N LYS A 123 -5.39 -6.14 16.70
CA LYS A 123 -5.20 -7.54 17.16
C LYS A 123 -5.40 -8.59 16.05
N GLY A 124 -5.41 -8.18 14.79
CA GLY A 124 -5.66 -9.03 13.62
C GLY A 124 -4.42 -9.78 13.12
N ALA A 125 -3.21 -9.36 13.52
CA ALA A 125 -1.97 -9.89 12.96
C ALA A 125 -1.82 -11.42 13.11
N LEU A 126 -2.02 -11.94 14.31
CA LEU A 126 -1.93 -13.39 14.57
C LEU A 126 -3.09 -14.17 13.94
N LYS A 127 -4.31 -13.63 13.99
CA LYS A 127 -5.48 -14.23 13.33
C LYS A 127 -5.34 -14.25 11.80
N GLY A 128 -4.66 -13.25 11.24
CA GLY A 128 -4.34 -13.14 9.82
C GLY A 128 -3.12 -13.96 9.37
N GLY A 129 -2.62 -14.88 10.24
CA GLY A 129 -1.55 -15.80 9.86
C GLY A 129 -0.12 -15.29 10.08
N MET A 130 0.07 -14.18 10.80
CA MET A 130 1.43 -13.74 11.14
C MET A 130 2.09 -14.73 12.10
N PRO A 131 3.27 -15.29 11.78
CA PRO A 131 3.99 -16.16 12.69
C PRO A 131 4.33 -15.45 14.01
N LEU A 132 4.23 -16.16 15.14
CA LEU A 132 4.41 -15.60 16.47
C LEU A 132 5.80 -14.92 16.64
N TYR A 133 6.86 -15.52 16.11
CA TYR A 133 8.20 -14.93 16.17
C TYR A 133 8.29 -13.59 15.45
N LYS A 134 7.60 -13.43 14.30
CA LYS A 134 7.52 -12.15 13.57
C LYS A 134 6.75 -11.11 14.37
N TYR A 135 5.67 -11.52 15.03
CA TYR A 135 4.91 -10.64 15.91
C TYR A 135 5.77 -10.12 17.07
N ILE A 136 6.49 -11.01 17.77
CA ILE A 136 7.37 -10.64 18.90
C ILE A 136 8.48 -9.70 18.40
N ALA A 137 9.15 -10.05 17.29
CA ALA A 137 10.20 -9.21 16.71
C ALA A 137 9.67 -7.81 16.32
N ASN A 138 8.50 -7.73 15.69
CA ASN A 138 7.86 -6.45 15.35
C ASN A 138 7.59 -5.62 16.61
N ARG A 139 7.06 -6.22 17.69
CA ARG A 139 6.79 -5.53 18.96
C ARG A 139 8.06 -4.98 19.60
N PHE A 140 9.13 -5.79 19.61
CA PHE A 140 10.43 -5.38 20.15
C PHE A 140 11.02 -4.22 19.35
N LEU A 141 11.06 -4.33 18.02
CA LEU A 141 11.56 -3.27 17.13
C LEU A 141 10.72 -1.98 17.27
N THR A 142 9.41 -2.10 17.32
CA THR A 142 8.51 -0.94 17.51
C THR A 142 8.77 -0.25 18.85
N LEU A 143 8.96 -1.02 19.94
CA LEU A 143 9.30 -0.46 21.25
C LEU A 143 10.62 0.32 21.20
N THR A 144 11.66 -0.28 20.63
CA THR A 144 12.98 0.34 20.49
C THR A 144 12.89 1.63 19.65
N GLN A 145 12.19 1.59 18.53
CA GLN A 145 12.00 2.78 17.68
C GLN A 145 11.20 3.88 18.39
N ASN A 146 10.15 3.52 19.10
CA ASN A 146 9.37 4.48 19.90
C ASN A 146 10.25 5.19 20.94
N MET A 147 11.14 4.44 21.61
CA MET A 147 12.08 5.02 22.58
C MET A 147 13.09 5.95 21.91
N LEU A 148 13.73 5.51 20.82
CA LEU A 148 14.76 6.27 20.12
C LEU A 148 14.21 7.53 19.42
N MET A 149 12.98 7.46 18.90
CA MET A 149 12.36 8.54 18.14
C MET A 149 11.40 9.39 18.99
N ASN A 150 11.28 9.07 20.29
CA ASN A 150 10.31 9.70 21.21
C ASN A 150 8.88 9.73 20.63
N GLN A 151 8.44 8.58 20.06
CA GLN A 151 7.14 8.41 19.43
C GLN A 151 6.31 7.35 20.15
N LYS A 152 5.02 7.24 19.80
CA LYS A 152 4.09 6.25 20.37
C LYS A 152 3.29 5.54 19.28
N LEU A 153 3.96 5.07 18.22
CA LEU A 153 3.29 4.33 17.16
C LEU A 153 3.07 2.87 17.54
N SER A 154 2.00 2.28 17.02
CA SER A 154 1.69 0.85 17.21
C SER A 154 2.55 -0.06 16.35
N GLU A 155 3.04 0.44 15.20
CA GLU A 155 3.83 -0.29 14.22
C GLU A 155 4.53 0.69 13.26
N TYR A 156 5.77 0.38 12.87
CA TYR A 156 6.51 1.09 11.82
C TYR A 156 6.63 0.26 10.55
N HIS A 157 6.58 -1.07 10.67
CA HIS A 157 6.90 -2.02 9.60
C HIS A 157 5.66 -2.53 8.87
N THR A 158 4.74 -1.61 8.56
CA THR A 158 3.57 -1.93 7.72
C THR A 158 3.81 -1.50 6.29
N GLY A 159 3.32 -2.30 5.34
CA GLY A 159 3.33 -1.96 3.92
C GLY A 159 2.12 -1.13 3.48
N TYR A 160 1.11 -0.95 4.33
CA TYR A 160 -0.10 -0.22 3.98
C TYR A 160 -0.04 1.21 4.50
N ARG A 161 0.23 2.14 3.60
CA ARG A 161 0.50 3.54 3.92
C ARG A 161 -0.19 4.46 2.94
N ALA A 162 -0.58 5.64 3.42
CA ALA A 162 -1.05 6.73 2.59
C ALA A 162 -0.23 7.98 2.87
N PHE A 163 0.03 8.74 1.82
CA PHE A 163 0.85 9.95 1.86
C PHE A 163 0.14 11.08 1.12
N SER A 164 0.21 12.30 1.65
CA SER A 164 -0.06 13.50 0.87
C SER A 164 1.13 13.80 -0.05
N LYS A 165 0.91 14.54 -1.14
CA LYS A 165 1.98 14.99 -2.04
C LYS A 165 3.00 15.94 -1.40
N LYS A 166 2.79 16.38 -0.17
CA LYS A 166 3.69 17.27 0.56
C LYS A 166 4.87 16.53 1.20
N VAL A 167 4.79 15.19 1.31
CA VAL A 167 5.81 14.32 1.87
C VAL A 167 6.61 13.67 0.76
#